data_c5bfb21368455fc9636abc65054fccf7
#
_entry.id   c5bfb21368455fc9636abc65054fccf7
#
_cell.length_a   1.000
_cell.length_b   1.000
_cell.length_c   1.000
_cell.angle_alpha   90.00
_cell.angle_beta   90.00
_cell.angle_gamma   90.00
#
_symmetry.space_group_name_H-M   'P 1'
#
loop_
_entity.id
_entity.type
_entity.pdbx_description
1 polymer ?
#
loop_
_entity_poly.entity_id
_entity_poly.type
_entity_poly.pdbx_seq_one_letter_code
_entity_poly.pdbx_strand_id
1 'polypeptide(L)'
;YITYIYYTMKKLIIAGAGPAGLAAAISAPEDYQIHIIEAKERPGIKLLATGGGRCNVTNTHTIPNFIQQFQYHQKFITPALTQYTNRDLRQFLLQQGVKTIALDGFHVFPNSQKASDILYAFYNKCLQKKIQFHFNTKIQNLIIQNNTIQAIQLSNQQIIQLDILILATGGKSYPILGATGDGYKLVQQAGHNIIQPLPGLVALQTKETWPTKCAGIVLPNAQIKIPNIKYTTKGELLFTH
;
A
#
# COMPACT_ATOMS: atom_id res chain seq x y z
N TYR A 1 -6.00 18.71 -47.84
CA TYR A 1 -6.74 18.36 -46.63
C TYR A 1 -5.71 18.01 -45.53
N ILE A 2 -5.60 18.86 -44.49
CA ILE A 2 -4.77 18.56 -43.31
C ILE A 2 -5.68 17.79 -42.37
N THR A 3 -5.45 16.47 -42.24
CA THR A 3 -6.15 15.62 -41.27
C THR A 3 -5.48 15.85 -39.94
N TYR A 4 -6.12 16.60 -39.05
CA TYR A 4 -5.67 16.69 -37.64
C TYR A 4 -5.96 15.35 -36.97
N ILE A 5 -4.92 14.58 -36.72
CA ILE A 5 -4.99 13.40 -35.84
C ILE A 5 -5.09 13.94 -34.40
N TYR A 6 -6.30 13.99 -33.85
CA TYR A 6 -6.50 14.24 -32.43
C TYR A 6 -5.98 13.04 -31.65
N TYR A 7 -4.77 13.15 -31.10
CA TYR A 7 -4.25 12.18 -30.17
C TYR A 7 -5.00 12.35 -28.85
N THR A 8 -6.03 11.55 -28.60
CA THR A 8 -6.71 11.53 -27.31
C THR A 8 -5.78 10.82 -26.31
N MET A 9 -5.36 11.56 -25.28
CA MET A 9 -4.56 10.97 -24.19
C MET A 9 -5.34 9.81 -23.55
N LYS A 10 -4.68 8.69 -23.37
CA LYS A 10 -5.27 7.53 -22.67
C LYS A 10 -5.59 7.89 -21.22
N LYS A 11 -6.73 7.47 -20.75
CA LYS A 11 -7.18 7.73 -19.38
C LYS A 11 -6.82 6.56 -18.47
N LEU A 12 -5.95 6.82 -17.49
CA LEU A 12 -5.57 5.88 -16.45
C LEU A 12 -6.28 6.26 -15.15
N ILE A 13 -7.08 5.34 -14.63
CA ILE A 13 -7.72 5.46 -13.33
C ILE A 13 -6.97 4.58 -12.32
N ILE A 14 -6.66 5.14 -11.17
CA ILE A 14 -6.03 4.43 -10.05
C ILE A 14 -6.95 4.48 -8.85
N ALA A 15 -7.36 3.34 -8.34
CA ALA A 15 -8.20 3.23 -7.15
C ALA A 15 -7.33 3.14 -5.90
N GLY A 16 -7.34 4.19 -5.09
CA GLY A 16 -6.61 4.31 -3.83
C GLY A 16 -5.38 5.22 -3.92
N ALA A 17 -5.32 6.21 -3.02
CA ALA A 17 -4.20 7.15 -2.85
C ALA A 17 -3.23 6.69 -1.74
N GLY A 18 -3.10 5.39 -1.52
CA GLY A 18 -2.04 4.80 -0.69
C GLY A 18 -0.69 4.79 -1.41
N PRO A 19 0.39 4.32 -0.77
CA PRO A 19 1.74 4.33 -1.37
C PRO A 19 1.80 3.59 -2.71
N ALA A 20 1.07 2.49 -2.87
CA ALA A 20 1.02 1.75 -4.14
C ALA A 20 0.38 2.57 -5.26
N GLY A 21 -0.76 3.23 -4.99
CA GLY A 21 -1.43 4.07 -5.98
C GLY A 21 -0.64 5.32 -6.35
N LEU A 22 -0.03 5.98 -5.37
CA LEU A 22 0.84 7.14 -5.61
C LEU A 22 2.08 6.74 -6.43
N ALA A 23 2.73 5.62 -6.11
CA ALA A 23 3.87 5.11 -6.86
C ALA A 23 3.47 4.74 -8.30
N ALA A 24 2.34 4.06 -8.50
CA ALA A 24 1.82 3.73 -9.83
C ALA A 24 1.58 5.00 -10.67
N ALA A 25 0.98 6.03 -10.07
CA ALA A 25 0.72 7.29 -10.74
C ALA A 25 2.02 8.02 -11.15
N ILE A 26 3.02 8.04 -10.29
CA ILE A 26 4.32 8.66 -10.58
C ILE A 26 5.04 7.93 -11.72
N SER A 27 4.93 6.60 -11.75
CA SER A 27 5.59 5.73 -12.74
C SER A 27 4.87 5.66 -14.08
N ALA A 28 3.64 6.14 -14.16
CA ALA A 28 2.88 6.12 -15.40
C ALA A 28 3.49 7.06 -16.45
N PRO A 29 3.41 6.69 -17.76
CA PRO A 29 3.87 7.53 -18.86
C PRO A 29 3.18 8.91 -18.87
N GLU A 30 3.84 9.90 -19.46
CA GLU A 30 3.36 11.30 -19.45
C GLU A 30 2.20 11.55 -20.43
N ASP A 31 2.01 10.65 -21.39
CA ASP A 31 0.92 10.69 -22.37
C ASP A 31 -0.43 10.16 -21.82
N TYR A 32 -0.49 9.87 -20.52
CA TYR A 32 -1.71 9.45 -19.83
C TYR A 32 -2.35 10.59 -19.04
N GLN A 33 -3.68 10.71 -19.15
CA GLN A 33 -4.48 11.49 -18.21
C GLN A 33 -4.74 10.63 -16.97
N ILE A 34 -4.12 10.98 -15.84
CA ILE A 34 -4.11 10.15 -14.63
C ILE A 34 -5.06 10.72 -13.59
N HIS A 35 -5.99 9.88 -13.11
CA HIS A 35 -6.91 10.20 -12.04
C HIS A 35 -6.75 9.18 -10.90
N ILE A 36 -6.61 9.66 -9.67
CA ILE A 36 -6.62 8.83 -8.47
C ILE A 36 -7.97 9.02 -7.76
N ILE A 37 -8.68 7.91 -7.54
CA ILE A 37 -9.95 7.87 -6.80
C ILE A 37 -9.64 7.38 -5.39
N GLU A 38 -9.94 8.21 -4.37
CA GLU A 38 -9.64 7.90 -2.97
C GLU A 38 -10.89 8.03 -2.10
N ALA A 39 -11.16 7.01 -1.32
CA ALA A 39 -12.35 6.92 -0.48
C ALA A 39 -12.33 7.89 0.71
N LYS A 40 -11.16 8.29 1.14
CA LYS A 40 -10.94 9.17 2.29
C LYS A 40 -10.74 10.62 1.83
N GLU A 41 -10.73 11.53 2.81
CA GLU A 41 -10.57 12.99 2.60
C GLU A 41 -9.17 13.41 2.18
N ARG A 42 -8.17 12.50 2.29
CA ARG A 42 -6.76 12.80 1.98
C ARG A 42 -5.98 11.54 1.63
N PRO A 43 -4.81 11.65 0.97
CA PRO A 43 -4.00 10.48 0.62
C PRO A 43 -3.30 9.89 1.83
N GLY A 44 -2.94 8.61 1.74
CA GLY A 44 -1.97 7.95 2.60
C GLY A 44 -2.33 7.79 4.07
N ILE A 45 -3.61 7.84 4.46
CA ILE A 45 -4.04 7.76 5.88
C ILE A 45 -3.41 6.55 6.58
N LYS A 46 -3.44 5.38 5.95
CA LYS A 46 -2.84 4.18 6.54
C LYS A 46 -1.31 4.25 6.61
N LEU A 47 -0.65 4.87 5.63
CA LEU A 47 0.80 5.09 5.66
C LEU A 47 1.20 5.94 6.86
N LEU A 48 0.45 6.99 7.17
CA LEU A 48 0.72 7.86 8.32
C LEU A 48 0.69 7.14 9.67
N ALA A 49 -0.05 6.03 9.77
CA ALA A 49 -0.13 5.21 10.99
C ALA A 49 0.97 4.14 11.08
N THR A 50 1.75 3.90 10.02
CA THR A 50 2.76 2.84 10.00
C THR A 50 3.97 3.19 10.87
N GLY A 51 4.58 2.14 11.46
CA GLY A 51 5.77 2.31 12.31
C GLY A 51 5.56 3.27 13.48
N GLY A 52 4.36 3.35 14.04
CA GLY A 52 4.02 4.30 15.11
C GLY A 52 4.11 5.77 14.65
N GLY A 53 3.72 6.06 13.41
CA GLY A 53 3.78 7.41 12.81
C GLY A 53 5.14 7.77 12.18
N ARG A 54 6.12 6.84 12.20
CA ARG A 54 7.46 7.05 11.64
C ARG A 54 7.63 6.54 10.22
N CYS A 55 6.83 5.57 9.78
CA CYS A 55 6.90 4.85 8.51
C CYS A 55 8.21 4.05 8.32
N ASN A 56 8.20 2.77 8.66
CA ASN A 56 9.25 1.85 8.20
C ASN A 56 9.12 1.67 6.69
N VAL A 57 9.99 2.35 5.93
CA VAL A 57 9.87 2.49 4.47
C VAL A 57 10.32 1.23 3.75
N THR A 58 11.44 0.67 4.19
CA THR A 58 12.08 -0.51 3.61
C THR A 58 13.14 -1.06 4.58
N ASN A 59 14.01 -1.93 4.09
CA ASN A 59 15.13 -2.49 4.84
C ASN A 59 16.44 -2.41 4.05
N THR A 60 17.55 -2.82 4.67
CA THR A 60 18.89 -2.80 4.08
C THR A 60 19.31 -4.12 3.44
N HIS A 61 18.43 -5.12 3.35
CA HIS A 61 18.76 -6.39 2.70
C HIS A 61 19.25 -6.20 1.27
N THR A 62 20.16 -7.06 0.84
CA THR A 62 20.41 -7.27 -0.59
C THR A 62 19.14 -7.86 -1.24
N ILE A 63 18.95 -7.64 -2.52
CA ILE A 63 17.73 -8.13 -3.21
C ILE A 63 17.58 -9.66 -3.10
N PRO A 64 18.63 -10.49 -3.26
CA PRO A 64 18.52 -11.92 -3.02
C PRO A 64 18.02 -12.26 -1.60
N ASN A 65 18.59 -11.63 -0.57
CA ASN A 65 18.17 -11.85 0.82
C ASN A 65 16.74 -11.36 1.07
N PHE A 66 16.33 -10.26 0.43
CA PHE A 66 14.96 -9.76 0.53
C PHE A 66 13.96 -10.76 -0.07
N ILE A 67 14.25 -11.29 -1.27
CA ILE A 67 13.42 -12.28 -1.95
C ILE A 67 13.28 -13.55 -1.12
N GLN A 68 14.34 -14.01 -0.45
CA GLN A 68 14.32 -15.21 0.41
C GLN A 68 13.34 -15.10 1.58
N GLN A 69 12.97 -13.90 2.03
CA GLN A 69 11.96 -13.71 3.08
C GLN A 69 10.54 -14.09 2.62
N PHE A 70 10.29 -14.14 1.32
CA PHE A 70 9.00 -14.53 0.76
C PHE A 70 8.95 -16.04 0.52
N GLN A 71 8.76 -16.83 1.57
CA GLN A 71 8.86 -18.30 1.57
C GLN A 71 8.20 -18.99 0.38
N TYR A 72 6.97 -18.65 0.03
CA TYR A 72 6.18 -19.31 -1.02
C TYR A 72 6.00 -18.50 -2.30
N HIS A 73 6.35 -17.20 -2.29
CA HIS A 73 6.01 -16.29 -3.37
C HIS A 73 7.24 -15.65 -4.04
N GLN A 74 8.42 -16.24 -3.89
CA GLN A 74 9.67 -15.71 -4.40
C GLN A 74 9.62 -15.44 -5.91
N LYS A 75 9.15 -16.42 -6.70
CA LYS A 75 9.04 -16.28 -8.16
C LYS A 75 8.12 -15.12 -8.59
N PHE A 76 7.05 -14.89 -7.83
CA PHE A 76 6.10 -13.81 -8.11
C PHE A 76 6.69 -12.42 -7.81
N ILE A 77 7.38 -12.28 -6.67
CA ILE A 77 7.89 -10.98 -6.22
C ILE A 77 9.23 -10.58 -6.87
N THR A 78 10.01 -11.55 -7.36
CA THR A 78 11.36 -11.32 -7.92
C THR A 78 11.37 -10.25 -9.02
N PRO A 79 10.50 -10.28 -10.06
CA PRO A 79 10.54 -9.26 -11.11
C PRO A 79 10.35 -7.85 -10.55
N ALA A 80 9.41 -7.65 -9.62
CA ALA A 80 9.14 -6.35 -9.03
C ALA A 80 10.33 -5.84 -8.20
N LEU A 81 10.91 -6.69 -7.33
CA LEU A 81 12.01 -6.29 -6.46
C LEU A 81 13.34 -6.11 -7.20
N THR A 82 13.53 -6.75 -8.35
CA THR A 82 14.72 -6.55 -9.19
C THR A 82 14.60 -5.33 -10.08
N GLN A 83 13.39 -5.00 -10.53
CA GLN A 83 13.14 -3.83 -11.36
C GLN A 83 13.14 -2.53 -10.56
N TYR A 84 12.63 -2.54 -9.33
CA TYR A 84 12.62 -1.38 -8.43
C TYR A 84 13.03 -1.82 -7.03
N THR A 85 14.26 -1.50 -6.68
CA THR A 85 14.91 -2.00 -5.47
C THR A 85 14.66 -1.09 -4.26
N ASN A 86 15.01 -1.56 -3.06
CA ASN A 86 15.04 -0.74 -1.86
C ASN A 86 16.01 0.46 -1.98
N ARG A 87 17.08 0.34 -2.79
CA ARG A 87 18.01 1.44 -3.07
C ARG A 87 17.35 2.49 -3.97
N ASP A 88 16.61 2.07 -4.99
CA ASP A 88 15.91 2.98 -5.90
C ASP A 88 14.84 3.77 -5.15
N LEU A 89 14.10 3.13 -4.24
CA LEU A 89 13.15 3.81 -3.37
C LEU A 89 13.84 4.88 -2.50
N ARG A 90 14.96 4.55 -1.88
CA ARG A 90 15.73 5.50 -1.06
C ARG A 90 16.30 6.65 -1.90
N GLN A 91 16.74 6.36 -3.12
CA GLN A 91 17.23 7.38 -4.07
C GLN A 91 16.08 8.32 -4.50
N PHE A 92 14.91 7.77 -4.82
CA PHE A 92 13.72 8.57 -5.11
C PHE A 92 13.38 9.51 -3.95
N LEU A 93 13.33 9.00 -2.72
CA LEU A 93 13.05 9.82 -1.53
C LEU A 93 14.08 10.93 -1.34
N LEU A 94 15.37 10.63 -1.55
CA LEU A 94 16.44 11.62 -1.48
C LEU A 94 16.25 12.72 -2.54
N GLN A 95 15.87 12.37 -3.76
CA GLN A 95 15.56 13.33 -4.83
C GLN A 95 14.35 14.23 -4.49
N GLN A 96 13.42 13.72 -3.67
CA GLN A 96 12.31 14.51 -3.13
C GLN A 96 12.66 15.25 -1.82
N GLY A 97 13.94 15.31 -1.44
CA GLY A 97 14.42 16.01 -0.25
C GLY A 97 14.30 15.22 1.06
N VAL A 98 13.89 13.93 1.00
CA VAL A 98 13.70 13.09 2.19
C VAL A 98 14.90 12.14 2.36
N LYS A 99 15.78 12.47 3.31
CA LYS A 99 16.86 11.58 3.72
C LYS A 99 16.31 10.41 4.55
N THR A 100 16.88 9.22 4.36
CA THR A 100 16.49 8.00 5.08
C THR A 100 17.67 7.43 5.85
N ILE A 101 17.38 6.84 7.02
CA ILE A 101 18.36 6.26 7.94
C ILE A 101 17.94 4.85 8.34
N ALA A 102 18.91 3.95 8.52
CA ALA A 102 18.70 2.64 9.13
C ALA A 102 19.10 2.72 10.61
N LEU A 103 18.12 2.90 11.52
CA LEU A 103 18.37 3.15 12.95
C LEU A 103 19.01 1.98 13.67
N ASP A 104 18.64 0.76 13.30
CA ASP A 104 19.16 -0.51 13.87
C ASP A 104 20.07 -1.25 12.87
N GLY A 105 20.54 -0.54 11.83
CA GLY A 105 21.28 -1.13 10.73
C GLY A 105 20.41 -1.89 9.71
N PHE A 106 19.14 -2.11 10.00
CA PHE A 106 18.23 -2.90 9.17
C PHE A 106 16.98 -2.15 8.71
N HIS A 107 16.13 -1.70 9.63
CA HIS A 107 14.89 -1.01 9.31
C HIS A 107 15.14 0.42 8.86
N VAL A 108 14.60 0.81 7.72
CA VAL A 108 14.82 2.12 7.12
C VAL A 108 13.64 3.04 7.39
N PHE A 109 13.92 4.17 7.99
CA PHE A 109 12.96 5.25 8.30
C PHE A 109 13.37 6.57 7.65
N PRO A 110 12.45 7.54 7.49
CA PRO A 110 12.87 8.91 7.22
C PRO A 110 13.71 9.44 8.39
N ASN A 111 14.73 10.22 8.11
CA ASN A 111 15.61 10.79 9.13
C ASN A 111 14.85 11.67 10.14
N SER A 112 13.78 12.30 9.71
CA SER A 112 12.86 13.10 10.53
C SER A 112 12.00 12.28 11.50
N GLN A 113 11.93 10.95 11.32
CA GLN A 113 11.02 10.05 12.04
C GLN A 113 9.53 10.40 11.86
N LYS A 114 9.15 11.02 10.73
CA LYS A 114 7.78 11.42 10.43
C LYS A 114 7.30 10.73 9.16
N ALA A 115 6.23 9.92 9.27
CA ALA A 115 5.58 9.28 8.13
C ALA A 115 5.04 10.27 7.10
N SER A 116 4.71 11.50 7.55
CA SER A 116 4.26 12.60 6.68
C SER A 116 5.28 12.96 5.60
N ASP A 117 6.56 12.90 5.90
CA ASP A 117 7.59 13.29 4.92
C ASP A 117 7.64 12.29 3.77
N ILE A 118 7.46 10.99 4.08
CA ILE A 118 7.34 9.96 3.06
C ILE A 118 6.08 10.18 2.21
N LEU A 119 4.93 10.45 2.86
CA LEU A 119 3.69 10.72 2.14
C LEU A 119 3.83 11.91 1.21
N TYR A 120 4.36 13.04 1.72
CA TYR A 120 4.49 14.27 0.92
C TYR A 120 5.51 14.14 -0.21
N ALA A 121 6.56 13.32 -0.07
CA ALA A 121 7.48 13.02 -1.17
C ALA A 121 6.74 12.44 -2.38
N PHE A 122 5.85 11.46 -2.16
CA PHE A 122 5.03 10.88 -3.23
C PHE A 122 3.92 11.82 -3.69
N TYR A 123 3.18 12.42 -2.77
CA TYR A 123 2.03 13.26 -3.09
C TYR A 123 2.42 14.51 -3.88
N ASN A 124 3.46 15.22 -3.45
CA ASN A 124 3.96 16.41 -4.15
C ASN A 124 4.48 16.06 -5.55
N LYS A 125 5.11 14.89 -5.71
CA LYS A 125 5.52 14.41 -7.04
C LYS A 125 4.32 14.15 -7.95
N CYS A 126 3.22 13.61 -7.42
CA CYS A 126 1.98 13.48 -8.16
C CYS A 126 1.41 14.84 -8.59
N LEU A 127 1.42 15.84 -7.70
CA LEU A 127 0.96 17.20 -8.02
C LEU A 127 1.83 17.86 -9.11
N GLN A 128 3.15 17.69 -9.06
CA GLN A 128 4.07 18.16 -10.10
C GLN A 128 3.77 17.55 -11.47
N LYS A 129 3.35 16.27 -11.50
CA LYS A 129 2.90 15.57 -12.72
C LYS A 129 1.45 15.89 -13.10
N LYS A 130 0.79 16.84 -12.42
CA LYS A 130 -0.61 17.27 -12.67
C LYS A 130 -1.62 16.13 -12.57
N ILE A 131 -1.35 15.12 -11.72
CA ILE A 131 -2.26 14.00 -11.46
C ILE A 131 -3.48 14.53 -10.71
N GLN A 132 -4.68 14.12 -11.17
CA GLN A 132 -5.95 14.59 -10.61
C GLN A 132 -6.39 13.66 -9.46
N PHE A 133 -6.79 14.23 -8.33
CA PHE A 133 -7.28 13.50 -7.17
C PHE A 133 -8.77 13.72 -6.96
N HIS A 134 -9.50 12.62 -6.71
CA HIS A 134 -10.92 12.61 -6.36
C HIS A 134 -11.05 12.00 -4.97
N PHE A 135 -11.09 12.85 -3.96
CA PHE A 135 -11.24 12.43 -2.56
C PHE A 135 -12.70 12.20 -2.19
N ASN A 136 -12.93 11.53 -1.04
CA ASN A 136 -14.26 11.18 -0.53
C ASN A 136 -15.12 10.41 -1.56
N THR A 137 -14.45 9.67 -2.45
CA THR A 137 -15.09 9.02 -3.59
C THR A 137 -14.59 7.59 -3.72
N LYS A 138 -15.50 6.64 -3.95
CA LYS A 138 -15.18 5.22 -4.15
C LYS A 138 -15.59 4.78 -5.54
N ILE A 139 -14.86 3.83 -6.10
CA ILE A 139 -15.35 3.03 -7.23
C ILE A 139 -16.33 2.01 -6.64
N GLN A 140 -17.56 2.06 -7.10
CA GLN A 140 -18.63 1.18 -6.66
C GLN A 140 -18.79 -0.04 -7.56
N ASN A 141 -18.77 0.19 -8.88
CA ASN A 141 -18.93 -0.85 -9.88
C ASN A 141 -17.99 -0.68 -11.06
N LEU A 142 -17.67 -1.79 -11.73
CA LEU A 142 -17.03 -1.81 -13.04
C LEU A 142 -18.10 -1.97 -14.12
N ILE A 143 -17.99 -1.21 -15.19
CA ILE A 143 -18.83 -1.35 -16.40
C ILE A 143 -17.99 -2.14 -17.40
N ILE A 144 -18.37 -3.40 -17.61
CA ILE A 144 -17.63 -4.35 -18.44
C ILE A 144 -18.48 -4.68 -19.65
N GLN A 145 -17.90 -4.54 -20.84
CA GLN A 145 -18.49 -4.93 -22.11
C GLN A 145 -17.47 -5.69 -22.95
N ASN A 146 -17.89 -6.75 -23.61
CA ASN A 146 -17.01 -7.58 -24.43
C ASN A 146 -15.73 -8.01 -23.69
N ASN A 147 -15.87 -8.42 -22.42
CA ASN A 147 -14.77 -8.86 -21.54
C ASN A 147 -13.68 -7.78 -21.30
N THR A 148 -14.02 -6.51 -21.46
CA THR A 148 -13.13 -5.36 -21.28
C THR A 148 -13.80 -4.32 -20.39
N ILE A 149 -13.06 -3.74 -19.43
CA ILE A 149 -13.54 -2.67 -18.58
C ILE A 149 -13.60 -1.39 -19.45
N GLN A 150 -14.81 -0.83 -19.65
CA GLN A 150 -15.02 0.39 -20.43
C GLN A 150 -15.15 1.64 -19.56
N ALA A 151 -15.70 1.46 -18.34
CA ALA A 151 -15.93 2.56 -17.43
C ALA A 151 -15.98 2.07 -15.97
N ILE A 152 -15.94 3.01 -15.06
CA ILE A 152 -16.23 2.81 -13.65
C ILE A 152 -17.43 3.64 -13.23
N GLN A 153 -18.22 3.13 -12.28
CA GLN A 153 -19.23 3.90 -11.59
C GLN A 153 -18.71 4.27 -10.20
N LEU A 154 -18.78 5.54 -9.89
CA LEU A 154 -18.39 6.09 -8.59
C LEU A 154 -19.55 6.05 -7.57
N SER A 155 -19.26 6.18 -6.29
CA SER A 155 -20.24 6.21 -5.20
C SER A 155 -21.24 7.38 -5.30
N ASN A 156 -20.89 8.44 -6.00
CA ASN A 156 -21.77 9.58 -6.33
C ASN A 156 -22.56 9.38 -7.62
N GLN A 157 -22.63 8.18 -8.17
CA GLN A 157 -23.29 7.77 -9.40
C GLN A 157 -22.63 8.27 -10.70
N GLN A 158 -21.57 9.05 -10.63
CA GLN A 158 -20.83 9.49 -11.80
C GLN A 158 -20.20 8.29 -12.52
N ILE A 159 -20.26 8.29 -13.85
CA ILE A 159 -19.59 7.29 -14.69
C ILE A 159 -18.37 7.93 -15.34
N ILE A 160 -17.24 7.28 -15.25
CA ILE A 160 -15.98 7.71 -15.87
C ILE A 160 -15.51 6.62 -16.82
N GLN A 161 -15.38 6.96 -18.10
CA GLN A 161 -14.74 6.10 -19.11
C GLN A 161 -13.22 6.07 -18.87
N LEU A 162 -12.60 4.95 -19.19
CA LEU A 162 -11.17 4.73 -18.98
C LEU A 162 -10.60 3.75 -20.00
N ASP A 163 -9.28 3.80 -20.17
CA ASP A 163 -8.51 2.83 -20.95
C ASP A 163 -7.83 1.81 -20.03
N ILE A 164 -7.39 2.25 -18.84
CA ILE A 164 -6.66 1.40 -17.88
C ILE A 164 -7.17 1.68 -16.46
N LEU A 165 -7.37 0.59 -15.69
CA LEU A 165 -7.67 0.64 -14.26
C LEU A 165 -6.56 -0.06 -13.47
N ILE A 166 -5.98 0.66 -12.50
CA ILE A 166 -5.10 0.09 -11.49
C ILE A 166 -5.82 0.05 -10.15
N LEU A 167 -5.95 -1.13 -9.55
CA LEU A 167 -6.52 -1.31 -8.22
C LEU A 167 -5.40 -1.30 -7.17
N ALA A 168 -5.33 -0.25 -6.38
CA ALA A 168 -4.37 -0.02 -5.31
C ALA A 168 -5.06 0.28 -3.97
N THR A 169 -6.25 -0.30 -3.74
CA THR A 169 -7.15 -0.03 -2.60
C THR A 169 -6.66 -0.59 -1.27
N GLY A 170 -5.55 -1.32 -1.26
CA GLY A 170 -5.04 -2.02 -0.07
C GLY A 170 -5.83 -3.30 0.24
N GLY A 171 -5.59 -3.85 1.43
CA GLY A 171 -6.20 -5.10 1.88
C GLY A 171 -7.39 -4.90 2.82
N LYS A 172 -7.50 -5.79 3.87
CA LYS A 172 -8.59 -5.77 4.87
C LYS A 172 -8.14 -5.39 6.28
N SER A 173 -6.87 -5.15 6.51
CA SER A 173 -6.35 -4.79 7.83
C SER A 173 -6.54 -3.30 8.11
N TYR A 174 -7.04 -2.97 9.30
CA TYR A 174 -7.37 -1.60 9.74
C TYR A 174 -8.43 -0.90 8.87
N PRO A 175 -9.70 -1.39 8.85
CA PRO A 175 -10.76 -0.82 8.01
C PRO A 175 -11.04 0.66 8.29
N ILE A 176 -10.87 1.11 9.54
CA ILE A 176 -11.01 2.52 9.95
C ILE A 176 -10.05 3.42 9.15
N LEU A 177 -8.85 2.92 8.80
CA LEU A 177 -7.84 3.63 8.01
C LEU A 177 -8.05 3.50 6.48
N GLY A 178 -9.19 2.92 6.04
CA GLY A 178 -9.56 2.81 4.63
C GLY A 178 -9.30 1.45 3.98
N ALA A 179 -8.67 0.48 4.67
CA ALA A 179 -8.43 -0.84 4.10
C ALA A 179 -9.63 -1.79 4.30
N THR A 180 -10.73 -1.53 3.59
CA THR A 180 -12.02 -2.21 3.72
C THR A 180 -12.14 -3.48 2.89
N GLY A 181 -11.22 -3.72 1.96
CA GLY A 181 -11.27 -4.84 1.01
C GLY A 181 -12.19 -4.61 -0.19
N ASP A 182 -12.57 -3.38 -0.47
CA ASP A 182 -13.46 -3.06 -1.61
C ASP A 182 -12.83 -3.48 -2.96
N GLY A 183 -11.48 -3.41 -3.09
CA GLY A 183 -10.78 -3.89 -4.28
C GLY A 183 -11.04 -5.35 -4.61
N TYR A 184 -11.20 -6.23 -3.62
CA TYR A 184 -11.51 -7.63 -3.87
C TYR A 184 -12.87 -7.81 -4.54
N LYS A 185 -13.87 -7.00 -4.17
CA LYS A 185 -15.20 -7.02 -4.82
C LYS A 185 -15.12 -6.58 -6.27
N LEU A 186 -14.33 -5.53 -6.56
CA LEU A 186 -14.13 -5.06 -7.93
C LEU A 186 -13.43 -6.12 -8.80
N VAL A 187 -12.40 -6.78 -8.27
CA VAL A 187 -11.69 -7.84 -8.98
C VAL A 187 -12.61 -9.04 -9.25
N GLN A 188 -13.53 -9.37 -8.33
CA GLN A 188 -14.55 -10.40 -8.56
C GLN A 188 -15.53 -10.01 -9.66
N GLN A 189 -15.95 -8.74 -9.76
CA GLN A 189 -16.76 -8.26 -10.88
C GLN A 189 -16.08 -8.44 -12.23
N ALA A 190 -14.75 -8.36 -12.27
CA ALA A 190 -13.94 -8.62 -13.45
C ALA A 190 -13.67 -10.12 -13.70
N GLY A 191 -14.32 -11.03 -12.97
CA GLY A 191 -14.24 -12.48 -13.18
C GLY A 191 -13.03 -13.16 -12.54
N HIS A 192 -12.24 -12.48 -11.70
CA HIS A 192 -11.11 -13.11 -11.01
C HIS A 192 -11.54 -13.87 -9.75
N ASN A 193 -10.89 -14.98 -9.49
CA ASN A 193 -11.02 -15.71 -8.24
C ASN A 193 -10.20 -15.05 -7.13
N ILE A 194 -10.79 -14.94 -5.95
CA ILE A 194 -10.13 -14.39 -4.76
C ILE A 194 -9.86 -15.53 -3.78
N ILE A 195 -8.58 -15.74 -3.49
CA ILE A 195 -8.19 -16.57 -2.34
C ILE A 195 -8.51 -15.75 -1.09
N GLN A 196 -9.36 -16.29 -0.21
CA GLN A 196 -9.80 -15.59 0.99
C GLN A 196 -8.61 -15.13 1.83
N PRO A 197 -8.42 -13.82 2.05
CA PRO A 197 -7.36 -13.34 2.92
C PRO A 197 -7.57 -13.79 4.35
N LEU A 198 -6.52 -14.34 4.94
CA LEU A 198 -6.49 -14.74 6.34
C LEU A 198 -5.63 -13.75 7.15
N PRO A 199 -5.92 -13.55 8.45
CA PRO A 199 -5.08 -12.75 9.32
C PRO A 199 -3.67 -13.37 9.42
N GLY A 200 -2.62 -12.62 9.05
CA GLY A 200 -1.24 -13.08 9.14
C GLY A 200 -0.55 -12.68 10.45
N LEU A 201 -1.00 -11.57 11.04
CA LEU A 201 -0.52 -11.07 12.33
C LEU A 201 -1.72 -10.60 13.15
N VAL A 202 -1.93 -11.24 14.30
CA VAL A 202 -3.05 -10.95 15.21
C VAL A 202 -2.55 -10.94 16.65
N ALA A 203 -3.24 -10.17 17.51
CA ALA A 203 -3.02 -10.26 18.94
C ALA A 203 -3.51 -11.63 19.47
N LEU A 204 -2.80 -12.16 20.45
CA LEU A 204 -3.22 -13.36 21.16
C LEU A 204 -4.11 -12.95 22.33
N GLN A 205 -5.26 -13.61 22.45
CA GLN A 205 -6.13 -13.43 23.61
C GLN A 205 -5.83 -14.52 24.64
N THR A 206 -5.52 -14.13 25.86
CA THR A 206 -5.30 -15.06 26.95
C THR A 206 -6.61 -15.44 27.63
N LYS A 207 -6.63 -16.64 28.25
CA LYS A 207 -7.76 -17.06 29.10
C LYS A 207 -7.72 -16.34 30.45
N GLU A 208 -6.52 -16.03 30.91
CA GLU A 208 -6.28 -15.33 32.16
C GLU A 208 -6.56 -13.84 32.00
N THR A 209 -7.05 -13.21 33.05
CA THR A 209 -7.42 -11.78 33.05
C THR A 209 -6.28 -10.86 33.56
N TRP A 210 -5.23 -11.43 34.20
CA TRP A 210 -4.13 -10.63 34.73
C TRP A 210 -3.35 -9.85 33.64
N PRO A 211 -3.20 -10.34 32.36
CA PRO A 211 -2.47 -9.59 31.36
C PRO A 211 -3.10 -8.23 31.02
N THR A 212 -4.42 -8.09 31.15
CA THR A 212 -5.09 -6.80 30.94
C THR A 212 -4.65 -5.74 31.96
N LYS A 213 -4.26 -6.16 33.17
CA LYS A 213 -3.70 -5.26 34.19
C LYS A 213 -2.31 -4.74 33.84
N CYS A 214 -1.65 -5.38 32.90
CA CYS A 214 -0.32 -5.01 32.38
C CYS A 214 -0.42 -4.19 31.06
N ALA A 215 -1.62 -3.77 30.65
CA ALA A 215 -1.82 -3.04 29.39
C ALA A 215 -0.88 -1.82 29.30
N GLY A 216 -0.22 -1.69 28.14
CA GLY A 216 0.80 -0.66 27.89
C GLY A 216 2.23 -1.04 28.28
N ILE A 217 2.44 -2.17 29.01
CA ILE A 217 3.78 -2.65 29.33
C ILE A 217 4.37 -3.37 28.13
N VAL A 218 5.62 -3.05 27.80
CA VAL A 218 6.42 -3.68 26.76
C VAL A 218 7.60 -4.42 27.37
N LEU A 219 7.74 -5.69 27.04
CA LEU A 219 8.92 -6.49 27.37
C LEU A 219 9.78 -6.65 26.11
N PRO A 220 10.93 -5.98 25.99
CA PRO A 220 11.68 -5.89 24.72
C PRO A 220 12.35 -7.22 24.32
N ASN A 221 12.61 -8.12 25.26
CA ASN A 221 13.33 -9.38 25.04
C ASN A 221 12.59 -10.59 25.61
N ALA A 222 11.29 -10.69 25.37
CA ALA A 222 10.50 -11.83 25.83
C ALA A 222 10.85 -13.09 25.01
N GLN A 223 10.94 -14.23 25.69
CA GLN A 223 11.00 -15.53 25.05
C GLN A 223 9.64 -16.22 25.14
N ILE A 224 9.05 -16.52 23.98
CA ILE A 224 7.76 -17.20 23.90
C ILE A 224 7.99 -18.63 23.44
N LYS A 225 7.43 -19.58 24.19
CA LYS A 225 7.47 -21.02 23.87
C LYS A 225 6.05 -21.54 23.69
N ILE A 226 5.84 -22.34 22.66
CA ILE A 226 4.59 -23.08 22.44
C ILE A 226 4.92 -24.57 22.59
N PRO A 227 4.63 -25.18 23.77
CA PRO A 227 5.11 -26.50 24.09
C PRO A 227 4.69 -27.60 23.09
N ASN A 228 3.41 -27.55 22.64
CA ASN A 228 2.81 -28.60 21.82
C ASN A 228 3.37 -28.67 20.39
N ILE A 229 3.97 -27.61 19.88
CA ILE A 229 4.56 -27.56 18.53
C ILE A 229 6.08 -27.34 18.57
N LYS A 230 6.69 -27.42 19.75
CA LYS A 230 8.13 -27.17 19.98
C LYS A 230 8.63 -25.85 19.37
N TYR A 231 7.76 -24.86 19.25
CA TYR A 231 8.10 -23.56 18.70
C TYR A 231 8.62 -22.63 19.80
N THR A 232 9.73 -21.97 19.54
CA THR A 232 10.31 -20.96 20.45
C THR A 232 10.69 -19.74 19.62
N THR A 233 10.30 -18.58 20.06
CA THR A 233 10.71 -17.30 19.47
C THR A 233 11.14 -16.30 20.55
N LYS A 234 11.93 -15.30 20.16
CA LYS A 234 12.30 -14.16 21.00
C LYS A 234 11.87 -12.88 20.30
N GLY A 235 11.38 -11.91 21.05
CA GLY A 235 10.97 -10.64 20.51
C GLY A 235 10.35 -9.73 21.56
N GLU A 236 9.81 -8.63 21.10
CA GLU A 236 9.05 -7.70 21.91
C GLU A 236 7.66 -8.27 22.21
N LEU A 237 7.24 -8.21 23.47
CA LEU A 237 5.90 -8.58 23.91
C LEU A 237 5.20 -7.34 24.47
N LEU A 238 4.12 -6.93 23.83
CA LEU A 238 3.26 -5.83 24.27
C LEU A 238 1.98 -6.38 24.88
N PHE A 239 1.66 -5.96 26.10
CA PHE A 239 0.36 -6.20 26.73
C PHE A 239 -0.64 -5.13 26.28
N THR A 240 -1.83 -5.56 25.86
CA THR A 240 -2.94 -4.67 25.43
C THR A 240 -4.22 -5.00 26.24
N HIS A 241 -5.24 -4.17 26.12
CA HIS A 241 -6.56 -4.40 26.72
C HIS A 241 -7.32 -5.54 26.07
#